data_bd22d520138de9183f85cfb50d45ed77
#
_entry.id   bd22d520138de9183f85cfb50d45ed77
#
_cell.length_a   1.000
_cell.length_b   1.000
_cell.length_c   1.000
_cell.angle_alpha   90.00
_cell.angle_beta   90.00
_cell.angle_gamma   90.00
#
_symmetry.space_group_name_H-M   'P 1'
#
loop_
_entity.id
_entity.type
_entity.pdbx_description
1 polymer ?
#
loop_
_entity_poly.entity_id
_entity_poly.type
_entity_poly.pdbx_seq_one_letter_code
_entity_poly.pdbx_strand_id
1 'polypeptide(L)'
;MNKKLQEQIDYWHRSGKDNLDAAQILLKNKHYDSVLFFGHLALEKMLKGLIVMSTKKPAFYIHDLEKLALIAKLEFSEEKAIHLRSISDFNIAGRYREVKFDFYKKCDKKYTEKHLKIIKELFLWLEKEYQKK
;
A
#
# COMPACT_ATOMS: atom_id res chain seq x y z
N MET A 1 14.89 13.44 -16.24
CA MET A 1 14.48 13.64 -14.83
C MET A 1 15.69 13.88 -13.97
N ASN A 2 15.56 14.71 -12.96
CA ASN A 2 16.57 14.99 -11.97
C ASN A 2 17.01 13.70 -11.25
N LYS A 3 18.31 13.51 -11.07
CA LYS A 3 18.89 12.34 -10.41
C LYS A 3 18.30 12.11 -9.01
N LYS A 4 18.12 13.19 -8.26
CA LYS A 4 17.59 13.13 -6.90
C LYS A 4 16.15 12.64 -6.86
N LEU A 5 15.33 13.07 -7.82
CA LEU A 5 13.95 12.59 -7.93
C LEU A 5 13.93 11.11 -8.33
N GLN A 6 14.82 10.70 -9.23
CA GLN A 6 14.90 9.28 -9.62
C GLN A 6 15.29 8.41 -8.42
N GLU A 7 16.20 8.87 -7.58
CA GLU A 7 16.57 8.16 -6.36
C GLU A 7 15.37 7.99 -5.42
N GLN A 8 14.51 9.02 -5.30
CA GLN A 8 13.29 8.94 -4.50
C GLN A 8 12.30 7.92 -5.08
N ILE A 9 12.12 7.92 -6.39
CA ILE A 9 11.24 6.95 -7.05
C ILE A 9 11.73 5.54 -6.78
N ASP A 10 13.02 5.30 -6.96
CA ASP A 10 13.63 3.99 -6.73
C ASP A 10 13.48 3.55 -5.28
N TYR A 11 13.67 4.47 -4.35
CA TYR A 11 13.48 4.19 -2.93
C TYR A 11 12.04 3.74 -2.61
N TRP A 12 11.06 4.51 -3.07
CA TRP A 12 9.65 4.18 -2.80
C TRP A 12 9.26 2.84 -3.44
N HIS A 13 9.71 2.62 -4.68
CA HIS A 13 9.42 1.38 -5.40
C HIS A 13 9.99 0.16 -4.68
N ARG A 14 11.26 0.23 -4.30
CA ARG A 14 11.92 -0.85 -3.58
C ARG A 14 11.30 -1.06 -2.20
N SER A 15 11.04 0.02 -1.48
CA SER A 15 10.45 -0.06 -0.15
C SER A 15 9.06 -0.69 -0.19
N GLY A 16 8.28 -0.38 -1.22
CA GLY A 16 6.98 -1.02 -1.42
C GLY A 16 7.10 -2.53 -1.63
N LYS A 17 8.03 -2.96 -2.46
CA LYS A 17 8.29 -4.39 -2.67
C LYS A 17 8.73 -5.09 -1.39
N ASP A 18 9.61 -4.46 -0.63
CA ASP A 18 10.10 -5.02 0.64
C ASP A 18 8.94 -5.19 1.63
N ASN A 19 8.02 -4.23 1.69
CA ASN A 19 6.87 -4.34 2.58
C ASN A 19 5.92 -5.47 2.16
N LEU A 20 5.71 -5.67 0.87
CA LEU A 20 4.89 -6.79 0.41
C LEU A 20 5.54 -8.13 0.75
N ASP A 21 6.85 -8.24 0.58
CA ASP A 21 7.59 -9.44 0.97
C ASP A 21 7.46 -9.70 2.46
N ALA A 22 7.59 -8.65 3.28
CA ALA A 22 7.41 -8.76 4.73
C ALA A 22 6.00 -9.26 5.08
N ALA A 23 4.98 -8.75 4.41
CA ALA A 23 3.60 -9.19 4.62
C ALA A 23 3.47 -10.70 4.35
N GLN A 24 4.08 -11.18 3.28
CA GLN A 24 4.00 -12.60 2.93
C GLN A 24 4.73 -13.49 3.95
N ILE A 25 5.87 -13.03 4.48
CA ILE A 25 6.59 -13.74 5.53
C ILE A 25 5.76 -13.78 6.82
N LEU A 26 5.14 -12.67 7.18
CA LEU A 26 4.29 -12.59 8.36
C LEU A 26 3.08 -13.52 8.24
N LEU A 27 2.54 -13.68 7.03
CA LEU A 27 1.44 -14.61 6.80
C LEU A 27 1.87 -16.05 7.11
N LYS A 28 3.05 -16.45 6.67
CA LYS A 28 3.60 -17.79 6.95
C LYS A 28 3.76 -18.02 8.44
N ASN A 29 4.07 -16.97 9.19
CA ASN A 29 4.26 -17.04 10.64
C ASN A 29 2.99 -16.70 11.43
N LYS A 30 1.86 -16.58 10.75
CA LYS A 30 0.52 -16.38 11.36
C LYS A 30 0.36 -15.07 12.15
N HIS A 31 1.11 -14.05 11.79
CA HIS A 31 0.97 -12.71 12.37
C HIS A 31 -0.03 -11.89 11.54
N TYR A 32 -1.27 -12.31 11.56
CA TYR A 32 -2.30 -11.88 10.61
C TYR A 32 -2.58 -10.37 10.60
N ASP A 33 -2.67 -9.74 11.76
CA ASP A 33 -2.91 -8.29 11.82
C ASP A 33 -1.74 -7.51 11.21
N SER A 34 -0.51 -7.95 11.45
CA SER A 34 0.68 -7.33 10.89
C SER A 34 0.78 -7.50 9.37
N VAL A 35 0.28 -8.62 8.83
CA VAL A 35 0.22 -8.85 7.38
C VAL A 35 -0.49 -7.70 6.68
N LEU A 36 -1.66 -7.34 7.17
CA LEU A 36 -2.49 -6.32 6.51
C LEU A 36 -1.93 -4.92 6.70
N PHE A 37 -1.31 -4.65 7.84
CA PHE A 37 -0.64 -3.37 8.04
C PHE A 37 0.53 -3.20 7.05
N PHE A 38 1.38 -4.22 6.91
CA PHE A 38 2.49 -4.15 5.95
C PHE A 38 2.02 -4.15 4.51
N GLY A 39 0.92 -4.84 4.22
CA GLY A 39 0.30 -4.76 2.90
C GLY A 39 -0.18 -3.35 2.56
N HIS A 40 -0.78 -2.66 3.52
CA HIS A 40 -1.14 -1.25 3.37
C HIS A 40 0.09 -0.40 3.08
N LEU A 41 1.17 -0.58 3.85
CA LEU A 41 2.40 0.17 3.65
C LEU A 41 2.98 -0.07 2.25
N ALA A 42 2.90 -1.30 1.75
CA ALA A 42 3.40 -1.61 0.41
C ALA A 42 2.70 -0.76 -0.64
N LEU A 43 1.36 -0.67 -0.58
CA LEU A 43 0.59 0.13 -1.54
C LEU A 43 0.86 1.62 -1.36
N GLU A 44 0.94 2.09 -0.11
CA GLU A 44 1.24 3.49 0.17
C GLU A 44 2.57 3.91 -0.47
N LYS A 45 3.60 3.09 -0.31
CA LYS A 45 4.92 3.40 -0.85
C LYS A 45 4.96 3.33 -2.37
N MET A 46 4.28 2.36 -2.96
CA MET A 46 4.14 2.30 -4.43
C MET A 46 3.50 3.56 -4.97
N LEU A 47 2.43 4.03 -4.33
CA LEU A 47 1.73 5.25 -4.74
C LEU A 47 2.61 6.49 -4.57
N LYS A 48 3.39 6.57 -3.51
CA LYS A 48 4.29 7.71 -3.29
C LYS A 48 5.36 7.81 -4.38
N GLY A 49 5.90 6.69 -4.83
CA GLY A 49 6.82 6.71 -5.96
C GLY A 49 6.17 7.21 -7.25
N LEU A 50 4.93 6.78 -7.50
CA LEU A 50 4.17 7.25 -8.66
C LEU A 50 3.85 8.74 -8.58
N ILE A 51 3.61 9.26 -7.38
CA ILE A 51 3.41 10.70 -7.16
C ILE A 51 4.66 11.47 -7.56
N VAL A 52 5.83 11.01 -7.13
CA VAL A 52 7.10 11.67 -7.50
C VAL A 52 7.27 11.65 -9.02
N MET A 53 6.96 10.52 -9.67
CA MET A 53 7.04 10.42 -11.13
C MET A 53 6.13 11.41 -11.85
N SER A 54 4.88 11.55 -11.39
CA SER A 54 3.90 12.38 -12.09
C SER A 54 3.98 13.85 -11.73
N THR A 55 4.36 14.20 -10.50
CA THR A 55 4.41 15.60 -10.05
C THR A 55 5.79 16.22 -10.13
N LYS A 56 6.84 15.40 -10.21
CA LYS A 56 8.24 15.85 -10.16
C LYS A 56 8.56 16.55 -8.82
N LYS A 57 7.83 16.20 -7.76
CA LYS A 57 7.99 16.75 -6.41
C LYS A 57 8.00 15.63 -5.40
N PRO A 58 8.57 15.86 -4.19
CA PRO A 58 8.53 14.85 -3.14
C PRO A 58 7.10 14.44 -2.79
N ALA A 59 6.92 13.21 -2.31
CA ALA A 59 5.63 12.68 -1.94
C ALA A 59 5.11 13.33 -0.65
N PHE A 60 3.79 13.30 -0.47
CA PHE A 60 3.11 13.90 0.68
C PHE A 60 3.07 12.95 1.89
N TYR A 61 2.95 13.52 3.08
CA TYR A 61 2.72 12.76 4.31
C TYR A 61 1.23 12.45 4.45
N ILE A 62 0.73 11.59 3.58
CA ILE A 62 -0.67 11.17 3.55
C ILE A 62 -0.69 9.64 3.55
N HIS A 63 -1.63 9.05 4.29
CA HIS A 63 -1.79 7.60 4.37
C HIS A 63 -3.06 7.10 3.67
N ASP A 64 -3.90 7.98 3.18
CA ASP A 64 -5.14 7.67 2.46
C ASP A 64 -4.80 7.21 1.04
N LEU A 65 -4.96 5.92 0.77
CA LEU A 65 -4.54 5.33 -0.50
C LEU A 65 -5.31 5.87 -1.70
N GLU A 66 -6.61 6.09 -1.56
CA GLU A 66 -7.41 6.64 -2.65
C GLU A 66 -6.95 8.04 -3.01
N LYS A 67 -6.71 8.87 -1.99
CA LYS A 67 -6.23 10.23 -2.19
C LYS A 67 -4.85 10.24 -2.85
N LEU A 68 -3.96 9.35 -2.42
CA LEU A 68 -2.64 9.21 -3.06
C LEU A 68 -2.76 8.82 -4.53
N ALA A 69 -3.67 7.90 -4.86
CA ALA A 69 -3.90 7.49 -6.24
C ALA A 69 -4.38 8.65 -7.12
N LEU A 70 -5.26 9.49 -6.58
CA LEU A 70 -5.73 10.68 -7.28
C LEU A 70 -4.60 11.70 -7.50
N ILE A 71 -3.77 11.93 -6.49
CA ILE A 71 -2.62 12.83 -6.60
C ILE A 71 -1.64 12.31 -7.65
N ALA A 72 -1.45 10.99 -7.73
CA ALA A 72 -0.60 10.35 -8.73
C ALA A 72 -1.19 10.39 -10.15
N LYS A 73 -2.40 10.93 -10.29
CA LYS A 73 -3.11 11.04 -11.56
C LYS A 73 -3.43 9.70 -12.22
N LEU A 74 -3.73 8.70 -11.38
CA LEU A 74 -4.10 7.38 -11.86
C LEU A 74 -5.58 7.33 -12.21
N GLU A 75 -5.91 6.56 -13.24
CA GLU A 75 -7.30 6.24 -13.59
C GLU A 75 -7.62 4.86 -13.02
N PHE A 76 -8.74 4.76 -12.32
CA PHE A 76 -9.14 3.50 -11.72
C PHE A 76 -10.65 3.42 -11.54
N SER A 77 -11.14 2.19 -11.48
CA SER A 77 -12.57 1.89 -11.35
C SER A 77 -13.08 2.21 -9.95
N GLU A 78 -14.41 2.28 -9.81
CA GLU A 78 -15.05 2.43 -8.51
C GLU A 78 -14.72 1.23 -7.61
N GLU A 79 -14.60 0.03 -8.16
CA GLU A 79 -14.20 -1.15 -7.40
C GLU A 79 -12.83 -0.97 -6.76
N LYS A 80 -11.85 -0.47 -7.54
CA LYS A 80 -10.52 -0.18 -6.99
C LYS A 80 -10.58 0.91 -5.91
N ALA A 81 -11.41 1.94 -6.12
CA ALA A 81 -11.58 3.00 -5.14
C ALA A 81 -12.10 2.45 -3.81
N ILE A 82 -13.07 1.57 -3.85
CA ILE A 82 -13.63 0.92 -2.66
C ILE A 82 -12.55 0.12 -1.94
N HIS A 83 -11.76 -0.65 -2.69
CA HIS A 83 -10.66 -1.43 -2.11
C HIS A 83 -9.60 -0.54 -1.47
N LEU A 84 -9.22 0.55 -2.12
CA LEU A 84 -8.24 1.47 -1.58
C LEU A 84 -8.71 2.10 -0.27
N ARG A 85 -9.98 2.48 -0.18
CA ARG A 85 -10.56 3.02 1.07
C ARG A 85 -10.53 1.99 2.19
N SER A 86 -10.94 0.76 1.87
CA SER A 86 -10.97 -0.33 2.85
C SER A 86 -9.58 -0.64 3.40
N ILE A 87 -8.59 -0.71 2.51
CA ILE A 87 -7.22 -1.03 2.91
C ILE A 87 -6.60 0.13 3.70
N SER A 88 -6.97 1.38 3.40
CA SER A 88 -6.49 2.54 4.15
C SER A 88 -6.80 2.44 5.65
N ASP A 89 -7.89 1.79 6.02
CA ASP A 89 -8.27 1.61 7.42
C ASP A 89 -7.26 0.76 8.19
N PHE A 90 -6.49 -0.08 7.50
CA PHE A 90 -5.47 -0.91 8.14
C PHE A 90 -4.33 -0.07 8.73
N ASN A 91 -4.11 1.14 8.21
CA ASN A 91 -3.13 2.06 8.77
C ASN A 91 -3.53 2.49 10.18
N ILE A 92 -4.79 2.84 10.38
CA ILE A 92 -5.32 3.23 11.68
C ILE A 92 -5.27 2.05 12.64
N ALA A 93 -5.71 0.87 12.18
CA ALA A 93 -5.72 -0.35 12.99
C ALA A 93 -4.32 -0.74 13.46
N GLY A 94 -3.28 -0.46 12.66
CA GLY A 94 -1.92 -0.78 13.02
C GLY A 94 -1.26 0.21 13.99
N ARG A 95 -1.84 1.42 14.15
CA ARG A 95 -1.23 2.51 14.93
C ARG A 95 -1.87 2.75 16.29
N TYR A 96 -3.18 2.53 16.40
CA TYR A 96 -3.92 2.87 17.62
C TYR A 96 -4.26 1.62 18.41
N ARG A 97 -3.82 1.59 19.68
CA ARG A 97 -3.90 0.42 20.55
C ARG A 97 -5.29 -0.20 20.66
N GLU A 98 -6.30 0.61 20.89
CA GLU A 98 -7.68 0.12 21.04
C GLU A 98 -8.21 -0.47 19.76
N VAL A 99 -8.04 0.25 18.65
CA VAL A 99 -8.44 -0.20 17.32
C VAL A 99 -7.63 -1.43 16.92
N LYS A 100 -6.35 -1.47 17.28
CA LYS A 100 -5.47 -2.60 16.98
C LYS A 100 -5.95 -3.89 17.64
N PHE A 101 -6.45 -3.82 18.88
CA PHE A 101 -6.95 -5.00 19.57
C PHE A 101 -8.19 -5.58 18.90
N ASP A 102 -9.15 -4.74 18.52
CA ASP A 102 -10.34 -5.16 17.79
C ASP A 102 -9.97 -5.71 16.42
N PHE A 103 -9.04 -5.08 15.74
CA PHE A 103 -8.53 -5.53 14.46
C PHE A 103 -7.84 -6.88 14.57
N TYR A 104 -7.03 -7.08 15.59
CA TYR A 104 -6.36 -8.34 15.86
C TYR A 104 -7.38 -9.49 15.95
N LYS A 105 -8.47 -9.29 16.68
CA LYS A 105 -9.53 -10.30 16.82
C LYS A 105 -10.20 -10.62 15.48
N LYS A 106 -10.34 -9.61 14.60
CA LYS A 106 -10.96 -9.76 13.29
C LYS A 106 -10.06 -10.48 12.30
N CYS A 107 -8.75 -10.36 12.45
CA CYS A 107 -7.77 -10.91 11.52
C CYS A 107 -7.51 -12.39 11.76
N ASP A 108 -8.41 -13.25 11.28
CA ASP A 108 -8.12 -14.68 11.18
C ASP A 108 -7.44 -14.96 9.83
N LYS A 109 -7.09 -16.22 9.60
CA LYS A 109 -6.41 -16.63 8.37
C LYS A 109 -7.23 -16.29 7.12
N LYS A 110 -8.52 -16.60 7.14
CA LYS A 110 -9.40 -16.40 5.99
C LYS A 110 -9.56 -14.92 5.64
N TYR A 111 -9.80 -14.09 6.63
CA TYR A 111 -9.93 -12.65 6.45
C TYR A 111 -8.63 -12.06 5.90
N THR A 112 -7.51 -12.46 6.47
CA THR A 112 -6.18 -11.97 6.10
C THR A 112 -5.81 -12.38 4.67
N GLU A 113 -6.02 -13.64 4.31
CA GLU A 113 -5.72 -14.13 2.96
C GLU A 113 -6.58 -13.44 1.90
N LYS A 114 -7.85 -13.22 2.21
CA LYS A 114 -8.77 -12.51 1.32
C LYS A 114 -8.27 -11.09 1.02
N HIS A 115 -7.91 -10.36 2.06
CA HIS A 115 -7.47 -8.97 1.89
C HIS A 115 -6.06 -8.88 1.30
N LEU A 116 -5.19 -9.81 1.63
CA LEU A 116 -3.85 -9.84 1.02
C LEU A 116 -3.94 -10.09 -0.48
N LYS A 117 -4.88 -10.94 -0.91
CA LYS A 117 -5.10 -11.18 -2.34
C LYS A 117 -5.47 -9.87 -3.06
N ILE A 118 -6.37 -9.09 -2.47
CA ILE A 118 -6.77 -7.79 -3.01
C ILE A 118 -5.56 -6.85 -3.06
N ILE A 119 -4.78 -6.81 -1.98
CA ILE A 119 -3.56 -6.00 -1.92
C ILE A 119 -2.59 -6.38 -3.03
N LYS A 120 -2.37 -7.68 -3.27
CA LYS A 120 -1.48 -8.14 -4.33
C LYS A 120 -1.96 -7.73 -5.71
N GLU A 121 -3.26 -7.80 -5.96
CA GLU A 121 -3.85 -7.38 -7.23
C GLU A 121 -3.64 -5.88 -7.46
N LEU A 122 -3.87 -5.07 -6.42
CA LEU A 122 -3.61 -3.63 -6.50
C LEU A 122 -2.13 -3.34 -6.69
N PHE A 123 -1.26 -4.09 -6.01
CA PHE A 123 0.19 -3.93 -6.15
C PHE A 123 0.63 -4.19 -7.59
N LEU A 124 0.11 -5.24 -8.23
CA LEU A 124 0.43 -5.54 -9.63
C LEU A 124 -0.06 -4.44 -10.57
N TRP A 125 -1.23 -3.89 -10.31
CA TRP A 125 -1.73 -2.75 -11.07
C TRP A 125 -0.76 -1.57 -10.95
N LEU A 126 -0.31 -1.23 -9.75
CA LEU A 126 0.62 -0.12 -9.55
C LEU A 126 1.98 -0.41 -10.19
N GLU A 127 2.46 -1.65 -10.12
CA GLU A 127 3.71 -2.06 -10.76
C GLU A 127 3.67 -1.76 -12.27
N LYS A 128 2.55 -2.04 -12.91
CA LYS A 128 2.38 -1.73 -14.34
C LYS A 128 2.40 -0.23 -14.61
N GLU A 129 1.89 0.57 -13.68
CA GLU A 129 1.93 2.03 -13.83
C GLU A 129 3.36 2.56 -13.82
N TYR A 130 4.25 1.96 -13.04
CA TYR A 130 5.68 2.30 -13.10
C TYR A 130 6.27 2.07 -14.48
N GLN A 131 5.86 0.99 -15.13
CA GLN A 131 6.39 0.60 -16.44
C GLN A 131 5.90 1.51 -17.58
N LYS A 132 4.76 2.15 -17.42
CA LYS A 132 4.22 3.09 -18.41
C LYS A 132 5.00 4.40 -18.48
N LYS A 133 5.75 4.70 -17.47
CA LYS A 133 6.50 5.94 -17.32
C LYS A 133 7.98 5.71 -17.63
#